data_5e54ca79a5543f8587626fa887e96d20
#
_entry.id   5e54ca79a5543f8587626fa887e96d20
#
_cell.length_a   1.000
_cell.length_b   1.000
_cell.length_c   1.000
_cell.angle_alpha   90.00
_cell.angle_beta   90.00
_cell.angle_gamma   90.00
#
_symmetry.space_group_name_H-M   'P 1'
#
loop_
_entity.id
_entity.type
_entity.pdbx_description
1 polymer ?
#
loop_
_entity_poly.entity_id
_entity_poly.type
_entity_poly.pdbx_seq_one_letter_code
_entity_poly.pdbx_strand_id
1 'polypeptide(L)'
;MIDINCLLCVEDDASNRLVMKLLVEKTLHARYYTIFEDSADFIPRVRNLPVRPDIILLDIHVAPVDGFQMLQMIREDALYRDTKVVALTASVMNEEVERLRTSGFDGAIGKPISLSSFPIVIERILKGESIWQV
;
A
#
# COMPACT_ATOMS: atom_id res chain seq x y z
N MET A 1 -6.25 11.29 -15.32
CA MET A 1 -6.11 10.18 -14.35
C MET A 1 -5.00 9.25 -14.78
N ILE A 2 -4.18 8.81 -13.85
CA ILE A 2 -3.07 7.91 -14.17
C ILE A 2 -3.57 6.47 -14.20
N ASP A 3 -3.08 5.70 -15.19
CA ASP A 3 -3.41 4.28 -15.29
C ASP A 3 -2.46 3.48 -14.41
N ILE A 4 -3.00 2.51 -13.69
CA ILE A 4 -2.25 1.60 -12.84
C ILE A 4 -2.30 0.22 -13.47
N ASN A 5 -1.13 -0.40 -13.70
CA ASN A 5 -1.10 -1.76 -14.20
C ASN A 5 -1.47 -2.76 -13.12
N CYS A 6 -0.93 -2.59 -11.91
CA CYS A 6 -1.23 -3.48 -10.81
C CYS A 6 -1.13 -2.74 -9.48
N LEU A 7 -2.15 -2.90 -8.64
CA LEU A 7 -2.15 -2.43 -7.26
C LEU A 7 -2.24 -3.65 -6.35
N LEU A 8 -1.33 -3.74 -5.39
CA LEU A 8 -1.36 -4.78 -4.36
C LEU A 8 -1.67 -4.12 -3.02
N CYS A 9 -2.58 -4.70 -2.26
CA CYS A 9 -2.87 -4.27 -0.89
C CYS A 9 -2.74 -5.46 0.05
N VAL A 10 -2.21 -5.24 1.24
CA VAL A 10 -2.20 -6.24 2.30
C VAL A 10 -3.02 -5.69 3.47
N GLU A 11 -4.11 -6.38 3.81
CA GLU A 11 -5.05 -5.94 4.82
C GLU A 11 -5.71 -7.15 5.47
N ASP A 12 -5.60 -7.31 6.78
CA ASP A 12 -6.09 -8.50 7.48
C ASP A 12 -7.55 -8.43 7.91
N ASP A 13 -8.13 -7.24 7.96
CA ASP A 13 -9.53 -7.05 8.37
C ASP A 13 -10.46 -7.18 7.16
N ALA A 14 -11.44 -8.08 7.25
CA ALA A 14 -12.36 -8.34 6.15
C ALA A 14 -13.18 -7.11 5.74
N SER A 15 -13.61 -6.31 6.72
CA SER A 15 -14.36 -5.08 6.44
C SER A 15 -13.50 -4.07 5.70
N ASN A 16 -12.25 -3.92 6.13
CA ASN A 16 -11.30 -3.01 5.46
C ASN A 16 -10.94 -3.49 4.06
N ARG A 17 -10.86 -4.82 3.86
CA ARG A 17 -10.65 -5.37 2.51
C ARG A 17 -11.80 -5.03 1.57
N LEU A 18 -13.05 -5.11 2.08
CA LEU A 18 -14.21 -4.74 1.28
C LEU A 18 -14.18 -3.26 0.91
N VAL A 19 -13.84 -2.40 1.86
CA VAL A 19 -13.70 -0.96 1.62
C VAL A 19 -12.62 -0.71 0.56
N MET A 20 -11.47 -1.37 0.67
CA MET A 20 -10.39 -1.21 -0.29
C MET A 20 -10.81 -1.64 -1.69
N LYS A 21 -11.51 -2.76 -1.81
CA LYS A 21 -12.04 -3.22 -3.09
C LYS A 21 -12.92 -2.17 -3.73
N LEU A 22 -13.84 -1.59 -2.96
CA LEU A 22 -14.74 -0.55 -3.47
C LEU A 22 -13.97 0.72 -3.88
N LEU A 23 -12.99 1.12 -3.07
CA LEU A 23 -12.16 2.29 -3.38
C LEU A 23 -11.42 2.10 -4.70
N VAL A 24 -10.77 0.96 -4.88
CA VAL A 24 -10.00 0.68 -6.10
C VAL A 24 -10.93 0.62 -7.31
N GLU A 25 -12.03 -0.11 -7.21
CA GLU A 25 -12.95 -0.32 -8.34
C GLU A 25 -13.70 0.95 -8.74
N LYS A 26 -14.03 1.81 -7.76
CA LYS A 26 -14.84 3.01 -8.01
C LYS A 26 -14.02 4.24 -8.34
N THR A 27 -12.77 4.33 -7.86
CA THR A 27 -12.01 5.58 -7.94
C THR A 27 -10.72 5.50 -8.74
N LEU A 28 -10.22 4.29 -9.04
CA LEU A 28 -8.97 4.11 -9.76
C LEU A 28 -9.18 3.38 -11.08
N HIS A 29 -8.26 3.58 -12.02
CA HIS A 29 -8.15 2.80 -13.24
C HIS A 29 -6.99 1.81 -13.08
N ALA A 30 -7.24 0.70 -12.40
CA ALA A 30 -6.25 -0.36 -12.22
C ALA A 30 -6.62 -1.54 -13.11
N ARG A 31 -5.70 -1.94 -13.99
CA ARG A 31 -5.92 -3.09 -14.88
C ARG A 31 -6.01 -4.39 -14.09
N TYR A 32 -5.21 -4.47 -13.03
CA TYR A 32 -5.19 -5.60 -12.13
C TYR A 32 -5.02 -5.09 -10.71
N TYR A 33 -5.74 -5.69 -9.76
CA TYR A 33 -5.46 -5.45 -8.35
C TYR A 33 -5.71 -6.72 -7.58
N THR A 34 -5.02 -6.86 -6.44
CA THR A 34 -5.26 -7.96 -5.53
C THR A 34 -5.08 -7.49 -4.10
N ILE A 35 -5.75 -8.16 -3.18
CA ILE A 35 -5.68 -7.86 -1.76
C ILE A 35 -5.30 -9.14 -1.03
N PHE A 36 -4.12 -9.15 -0.41
CA PHE A 36 -3.69 -10.25 0.45
C PHE A 36 -4.30 -10.04 1.83
N GLU A 37 -4.78 -11.11 2.43
CA GLU A 37 -5.39 -11.04 3.76
C GLU A 37 -4.37 -11.24 4.90
N ASP A 38 -3.13 -11.58 4.57
CA ASP A 38 -2.02 -11.67 5.52
C ASP A 38 -0.70 -11.46 4.80
N SER A 39 0.38 -11.47 5.56
CA SER A 39 1.73 -11.28 5.03
C SER A 39 2.55 -12.57 4.92
N ALA A 40 1.91 -13.74 5.05
CA ALA A 40 2.60 -15.02 4.91
C ALA A 40 3.20 -15.16 3.51
N ASP A 41 4.43 -15.63 3.44
CA ASP A 41 5.15 -15.84 2.17
C ASP A 41 5.05 -14.64 1.23
N PHE A 42 5.27 -13.46 1.77
CA PHE A 42 4.96 -12.20 1.08
C PHE A 42 5.66 -12.09 -0.28
N ILE A 43 6.99 -12.14 -0.33
CA ILE A 43 7.71 -11.96 -1.60
C ILE A 43 7.42 -13.07 -2.62
N PRO A 44 7.39 -14.36 -2.26
CA PRO A 44 6.98 -15.39 -3.21
C PRO A 44 5.59 -15.17 -3.80
N ARG A 45 4.64 -14.72 -2.97
CA ARG A 45 3.28 -14.44 -3.46
C ARG A 45 3.23 -13.24 -4.39
N VAL A 46 4.05 -12.21 -4.11
CA VAL A 46 4.15 -11.06 -5.02
C VAL A 46 4.72 -11.49 -6.38
N ARG A 47 5.73 -12.36 -6.37
CA ARG A 47 6.32 -12.88 -7.60
C ARG A 47 5.36 -13.71 -8.43
N ASN A 48 4.37 -14.34 -7.79
CA ASN A 48 3.37 -15.15 -8.48
C ASN A 48 2.23 -14.33 -9.08
N LEU A 49 2.21 -13.02 -8.85
CA LEU A 49 1.18 -12.17 -9.45
C LEU A 49 1.38 -12.10 -10.97
N PRO A 50 0.29 -12.06 -11.75
CA PRO A 50 0.40 -12.00 -13.21
C PRO A 50 1.03 -10.71 -13.72
N VAL A 51 0.97 -9.64 -12.91
CA VAL A 51 1.52 -8.33 -13.24
C VAL A 51 2.30 -7.80 -12.05
N ARG A 52 3.47 -7.22 -12.30
CA ARG A 52 4.27 -6.62 -11.23
C ARG A 52 3.56 -5.36 -10.68
N PRO A 53 3.45 -5.21 -9.35
CA PRO A 53 2.79 -4.04 -8.78
C PRO A 53 3.51 -2.73 -9.10
N ASP A 54 2.73 -1.71 -9.47
CA ASP A 54 3.21 -0.32 -9.56
C ASP A 54 3.19 0.34 -8.19
N ILE A 55 2.27 -0.09 -7.34
CA ILE A 55 2.08 0.46 -6.01
C ILE A 55 1.60 -0.65 -5.07
N ILE A 56 2.12 -0.62 -3.85
CA ILE A 56 1.77 -1.57 -2.80
C ILE A 56 1.29 -0.79 -1.58
N LEU A 57 0.09 -1.13 -1.10
CA LEU A 57 -0.49 -0.54 0.11
C LEU A 57 -0.39 -1.56 1.24
N LEU A 58 0.27 -1.21 2.32
CA LEU A 58 0.54 -2.13 3.43
C LEU A 58 -0.10 -1.64 4.72
N ASP A 59 -1.02 -2.42 5.26
CA ASP A 59 -1.44 -2.25 6.65
C ASP A 59 -0.22 -2.54 7.54
N ILE A 60 0.05 -1.66 8.49
CA ILE A 60 1.22 -1.77 9.36
C ILE A 60 1.09 -2.94 10.34
N HIS A 61 -0.12 -3.24 10.80
CA HIS A 61 -0.36 -4.19 11.88
C HIS A 61 -0.85 -5.56 11.40
N VAL A 62 -0.23 -6.11 10.38
CA VAL A 62 -0.56 -7.46 9.88
C VAL A 62 0.46 -8.48 10.37
N ALA A 63 0.12 -9.76 10.26
CA ALA A 63 0.96 -10.87 10.67
C ALA A 63 1.01 -11.91 9.54
N PRO A 64 2.03 -12.75 9.47
CA PRO A 64 3.12 -12.98 10.41
C PRO A 64 4.24 -11.92 10.39
N VAL A 65 4.38 -11.14 9.32
CA VAL A 65 5.33 -10.02 9.29
C VAL A 65 4.54 -8.72 9.18
N ASP A 66 5.02 -7.67 9.84
CA ASP A 66 4.31 -6.38 9.83
C ASP A 66 4.65 -5.54 8.60
N GLY A 67 4.03 -4.36 8.49
CA GLY A 67 4.24 -3.49 7.34
C GLY A 67 5.67 -2.99 7.20
N PHE A 68 6.37 -2.78 8.31
CA PHE A 68 7.78 -2.35 8.27
C PHE A 68 8.68 -3.46 7.73
N GLN A 69 8.43 -4.69 8.15
CA GLN A 69 9.17 -5.86 7.68
C GLN A 69 8.91 -6.12 6.20
N MET A 70 7.67 -6.01 5.75
CA MET A 70 7.34 -6.15 4.32
C MET A 70 8.02 -5.06 3.49
N LEU A 71 8.04 -3.82 3.98
CA LEU A 71 8.74 -2.73 3.31
C LEU A 71 10.22 -3.07 3.12
N GLN A 72 10.86 -3.57 4.17
CA GLN A 72 12.27 -3.96 4.09
C GLN A 72 12.49 -5.04 3.04
N MET A 73 11.61 -6.05 3.00
CA MET A 73 11.68 -7.12 2.00
C MET A 73 11.59 -6.55 0.57
N ILE A 74 10.70 -5.59 0.36
CA ILE A 74 10.51 -4.94 -0.94
C ILE A 74 11.78 -4.18 -1.33
N ARG A 75 12.33 -3.38 -0.42
CA ARG A 75 13.50 -2.54 -0.71
C ARG A 75 14.78 -3.36 -0.93
N GLU A 76 14.85 -4.55 -0.37
CA GLU A 76 16.00 -5.45 -0.56
C GLU A 76 15.89 -6.30 -1.83
N ASP A 77 14.72 -6.33 -2.46
CA ASP A 77 14.49 -7.12 -3.66
C ASP A 77 14.77 -6.28 -4.90
N ALA A 78 15.66 -6.77 -5.78
CA ALA A 78 16.08 -6.02 -6.96
C ALA A 78 14.91 -5.71 -7.92
N LEU A 79 13.88 -6.58 -7.94
CA LEU A 79 12.72 -6.37 -8.82
C LEU A 79 11.74 -5.32 -8.29
N TYR A 80 11.65 -5.17 -6.97
CA TYR A 80 10.59 -4.38 -6.35
C TYR A 80 11.08 -3.16 -5.59
N ARG A 81 12.41 -2.96 -5.48
CA ARG A 81 12.98 -1.90 -4.64
C ARG A 81 12.48 -0.50 -4.97
N ASP A 82 12.11 -0.25 -6.22
CA ASP A 82 11.65 1.05 -6.68
C ASP A 82 10.11 1.16 -6.74
N THR A 83 9.40 0.10 -6.35
CA THR A 83 7.94 0.12 -6.29
C THR A 83 7.48 1.11 -5.23
N LYS A 84 6.44 1.87 -5.53
CA LYS A 84 5.86 2.79 -4.55
C LYS A 84 5.17 1.99 -3.45
N VAL A 85 5.47 2.33 -2.19
CA VAL A 85 4.91 1.62 -1.03
C VAL A 85 4.28 2.64 -0.10
N VAL A 86 3.00 2.42 0.21
CA VAL A 86 2.21 3.32 1.05
C VAL A 86 1.76 2.56 2.30
N ALA A 87 1.93 3.18 3.45
CA ALA A 87 1.46 2.62 4.71
C ALA A 87 -0.01 2.96 4.92
N LEU A 88 -0.77 1.99 5.40
CA LEU A 88 -2.14 2.20 5.89
C LEU A 88 -2.09 2.11 7.40
N THR A 89 -2.50 3.16 8.10
CA THR A 89 -2.37 3.21 9.55
C THR A 89 -3.57 3.83 10.22
N ALA A 90 -3.96 3.28 11.37
CA ALA A 90 -4.97 3.88 12.24
C ALA A 90 -4.37 4.90 13.21
N SER A 91 -3.04 4.94 13.31
CA SER A 91 -2.35 5.85 14.22
C SER A 91 -1.99 7.15 13.52
N VAL A 92 -2.35 8.27 14.15
CA VAL A 92 -2.07 9.61 13.63
C VAL A 92 -1.07 10.36 14.52
N MET A 93 -0.38 9.64 15.41
CA MET A 93 0.60 10.26 16.30
C MET A 93 1.87 10.65 15.55
N ASN A 94 2.44 11.78 15.89
CA ASN A 94 3.59 12.33 15.19
C ASN A 94 4.80 11.37 15.17
N GLU A 95 5.05 10.66 16.25
CA GLU A 95 6.14 9.70 16.33
C GLU A 95 5.96 8.57 15.34
N GLU A 96 4.72 8.08 15.17
CA GLU A 96 4.43 7.01 14.23
C GLU A 96 4.58 7.48 12.78
N VAL A 97 4.09 8.67 12.49
CA VAL A 97 4.24 9.26 11.15
C VAL A 97 5.72 9.44 10.82
N GLU A 98 6.50 9.92 11.76
CA GLU A 98 7.94 10.11 11.57
C GLU A 98 8.64 8.78 11.36
N ARG A 99 8.25 7.73 12.08
CA ARG A 99 8.80 6.39 11.89
C ARG A 99 8.49 5.86 10.49
N LEU A 100 7.28 6.08 9.98
CA LEU A 100 6.90 5.69 8.62
C LEU A 100 7.77 6.41 7.59
N ARG A 101 7.94 7.72 7.78
CA ARG A 101 8.74 8.55 6.90
C ARG A 101 10.20 8.09 6.86
N THR A 102 10.81 7.88 8.02
CA THR A 102 12.22 7.49 8.10
C THR A 102 12.48 6.04 7.71
N SER A 103 11.44 5.19 7.74
CA SER A 103 11.58 3.79 7.33
C SER A 103 11.66 3.59 5.82
N GLY A 104 11.26 4.56 5.03
CA GLY A 104 11.36 4.47 3.58
C GLY A 104 10.06 4.25 2.84
N PHE A 105 8.91 4.45 3.50
CA PHE A 105 7.61 4.48 2.81
C PHE A 105 7.55 5.71 1.91
N ASP A 106 6.83 5.59 0.81
CA ASP A 106 6.60 6.71 -0.11
C ASP A 106 5.44 7.59 0.35
N GLY A 107 4.64 7.11 1.27
CA GLY A 107 3.55 7.87 1.84
C GLY A 107 2.78 7.07 2.88
N ALA A 108 1.78 7.70 3.47
CA ALA A 108 0.89 7.06 4.44
C ALA A 108 -0.52 7.60 4.30
N ILE A 109 -1.48 6.73 4.49
CA ILE A 109 -2.91 7.08 4.47
C ILE A 109 -3.52 6.63 5.80
N GLY A 110 -4.20 7.53 6.48
CA GLY A 110 -4.88 7.24 7.73
C GLY A 110 -6.18 6.50 7.50
N LYS A 111 -6.50 5.59 8.41
CA LYS A 111 -7.79 4.89 8.44
C LYS A 111 -8.75 5.63 9.37
N PRO A 112 -10.03 5.73 9.03
CA PRO A 112 -10.70 5.24 7.83
C PRO A 112 -10.31 6.05 6.59
N ILE A 113 -10.23 5.35 5.44
CA ILE A 113 -9.75 5.97 4.20
C ILE A 113 -10.87 6.83 3.61
N SER A 114 -10.53 8.07 3.23
CA SER A 114 -11.46 8.99 2.60
C SER A 114 -11.64 8.64 1.13
N LEU A 115 -12.89 8.44 0.71
CA LEU A 115 -13.22 8.14 -0.68
C LEU A 115 -12.78 9.27 -1.62
N SER A 116 -12.95 10.53 -1.21
CA SER A 116 -12.65 11.67 -2.07
C SER A 116 -11.15 11.92 -2.21
N SER A 117 -10.35 11.66 -1.17
CA SER A 117 -8.91 11.92 -1.21
C SER A 117 -8.10 10.74 -1.74
N PHE A 118 -8.61 9.53 -1.64
CA PHE A 118 -7.86 8.32 -2.00
C PHE A 118 -7.27 8.36 -3.41
N PRO A 119 -8.06 8.59 -4.48
CA PRO A 119 -7.49 8.59 -5.83
C PRO A 119 -6.48 9.70 -6.05
N ILE A 120 -6.69 10.85 -5.41
CA ILE A 120 -5.77 12.00 -5.53
C ILE A 120 -4.42 11.66 -4.89
N VAL A 121 -4.43 11.07 -3.71
CA VAL A 121 -3.21 10.69 -2.99
C VAL A 121 -2.44 9.63 -3.77
N ILE A 122 -3.14 8.60 -4.25
CA ILE A 122 -2.51 7.52 -5.03
C ILE A 122 -1.85 8.08 -6.29
N GLU A 123 -2.56 8.93 -7.03
CA GLU A 123 -2.01 9.53 -8.25
C GLU A 123 -0.76 10.36 -7.97
N ARG A 124 -0.78 11.18 -6.91
CA ARG A 124 0.36 12.03 -6.55
C ARG A 124 1.57 11.20 -6.13
N ILE A 125 1.36 10.11 -5.39
CA ILE A 125 2.45 9.21 -4.99
C ILE A 125 3.05 8.54 -6.23
N LEU A 126 2.22 8.09 -7.15
CA LEU A 126 2.70 7.48 -8.40
C LEU A 126 3.49 8.46 -9.26
N LYS A 127 3.23 9.74 -9.14
CA LYS A 127 3.98 10.79 -9.84
C LYS A 127 5.27 11.18 -9.13
N GLY A 128 5.57 10.58 -7.99
CA GLY A 128 6.82 10.80 -7.27
C GLY A 128 6.73 11.69 -6.04
N GLU A 129 5.54 12.16 -5.66
CA GLU A 129 5.37 12.93 -4.44
C GLU A 129 5.28 12.01 -3.23
N SER A 130 5.72 12.50 -2.07
CA SER A 130 5.52 11.82 -0.80
C SER A 130 4.34 12.47 -0.08
N ILE A 131 3.32 11.70 0.24
CA ILE A 131 2.10 12.20 0.86
C ILE A 131 1.88 11.48 2.20
N TRP A 132 1.72 12.26 3.25
CA TRP A 132 1.53 11.75 4.62
C TRP A 132 0.15 12.18 5.12
N GLN A 133 -0.85 11.51 4.60
CA GLN A 133 -2.27 11.82 4.84
C GLN A 133 -2.78 11.00 6.04
N VAL A 134 -2.48 11.46 7.22
CA VAL A 134 -2.86 10.75 8.46
C VAL A 134 -3.71 11.60 9.39
#